data_2d4908b9fc3049f5a566435e8e963a5e
#
_entry.id   2d4908b9fc3049f5a566435e8e963a5e
#
_cell.length_a   1.000
_cell.length_b   1.000
_cell.length_c   1.000
_cell.angle_alpha   90.00
_cell.angle_beta   90.00
_cell.angle_gamma   90.00
#
_symmetry.space_group_name_H-M   'P 1'
#
loop_
_entity.id
_entity.type
_entity.pdbx_description
1 polymer ?
#
loop_
_entity_poly.entity_id
_entity_poly.type
_entity_poly.pdbx_seq_one_letter_code
_entity_poly.pdbx_strand_id
1 'polypeptide(L)'
;TAVRTSQTYEPSIFLKWKMSRVRNMDLSFAYNTTVPELVSTFGYRNTVDPLYIYTGNPMLRNSHSHTTTYNYHRMWLRKQIVLGLSASYNKDINPIATLYSYDSSTGVYESKPMNVKGGDMWTFGLNYDQGIGVYFRLMNKFALETAKSYGFLTIVDNNDPNAVPELNLQKRLGINENFEFSYEAEKVQLTLFNRLEWNRYRYDDA
;
A
#
# COMPACT_ATOMS: atom_id res chain seq x y z
N THR A 1 12.98 34.94 3.31
CA THR A 1 11.97 34.20 2.54
C THR A 1 12.64 32.95 1.99
N ALA A 2 12.21 31.77 2.42
CA ALA A 2 12.69 30.52 1.85
C ALA A 2 11.77 30.11 0.71
N VAL A 3 12.33 29.82 -0.46
CA VAL A 3 11.59 29.37 -1.64
C VAL A 3 12.08 27.97 -2.00
N ARG A 4 11.16 27.04 -2.18
CA ARG A 4 11.45 25.72 -2.71
C ARG A 4 10.66 25.51 -3.99
N THR A 5 11.33 25.16 -5.07
CA THR A 5 10.72 24.78 -6.34
C THR A 5 10.74 23.27 -6.43
N SER A 6 9.61 22.67 -6.76
CA SER A 6 9.48 21.24 -7.03
C SER A 6 8.89 21.04 -8.41
N GLN A 7 9.45 20.09 -9.17
CA GLN A 7 8.92 19.64 -10.44
C GLN A 7 8.39 18.21 -10.27
N THR A 8 7.18 17.94 -10.77
CA THR A 8 6.59 16.61 -10.79
C THR A 8 6.42 16.15 -12.23
N TYR A 9 6.72 14.88 -12.48
CA TYR A 9 6.51 14.23 -13.76
C TYR A 9 5.81 12.89 -13.51
N GLU A 10 4.61 12.71 -14.05
CA GLU A 10 3.71 11.59 -13.71
C GLU A 10 3.19 10.90 -14.97
N PRO A 11 4.06 10.19 -15.71
CA PRO A 11 3.65 9.47 -16.90
C PRO A 11 2.78 8.27 -16.54
N SER A 12 1.76 8.02 -17.38
CA SER A 12 0.92 6.84 -17.29
C SER A 12 0.66 6.25 -18.67
N ILE A 13 0.56 4.93 -18.73
CA ILE A 13 0.24 4.18 -19.94
C ILE A 13 -0.90 3.23 -19.59
N PHE A 14 -1.90 3.18 -20.44
CA PHE A 14 -3.00 2.23 -20.32
C PHE A 14 -3.22 1.52 -21.65
N LEU A 15 -3.18 0.20 -21.61
CA LEU A 15 -3.46 -0.68 -22.75
C LEU A 15 -4.67 -1.55 -22.43
N LYS A 16 -5.70 -1.48 -23.27
CA LYS A 16 -6.87 -2.36 -23.19
C LYS A 16 -6.97 -3.20 -24.45
N TRP A 17 -6.95 -4.51 -24.27
CA TRP A 17 -7.09 -5.46 -25.35
C TRP A 17 -8.39 -6.24 -25.23
N LYS A 18 -9.34 -5.94 -26.10
CA LYS A 18 -10.60 -6.66 -26.25
C LYS A 18 -10.41 -7.87 -27.17
N MET A 19 -10.07 -9.03 -26.64
CA MET A 19 -9.86 -10.26 -27.42
C MET A 19 -11.17 -10.80 -28.01
N SER A 20 -12.30 -10.59 -27.29
CA SER A 20 -13.65 -10.93 -27.75
C SER A 20 -14.71 -10.17 -26.95
N ARG A 21 -16.01 -10.37 -27.25
CA ARG A 21 -17.11 -9.80 -26.47
C ARG A 21 -17.14 -10.25 -25.00
N VAL A 22 -16.51 -11.39 -24.70
CA VAL A 22 -16.54 -12.05 -23.39
C VAL A 22 -15.15 -12.20 -22.76
N ARG A 23 -14.11 -11.59 -23.37
CA ARG A 23 -12.74 -11.73 -22.90
C ARG A 23 -11.95 -10.45 -23.19
N ASN A 24 -11.44 -9.84 -22.13
CA ASN A 24 -10.59 -8.66 -22.19
C ASN A 24 -9.40 -8.77 -21.24
N MET A 25 -8.43 -7.96 -21.51
CA MET A 25 -7.22 -7.79 -20.74
C MET A 25 -6.86 -6.32 -20.68
N ASP A 26 -6.48 -5.85 -19.52
CA ASP A 26 -6.02 -4.48 -19.31
C ASP A 26 -4.63 -4.52 -18.68
N LEU A 27 -3.74 -3.66 -19.14
CA LEU A 27 -2.42 -3.41 -18.56
C LEU A 27 -2.29 -1.91 -18.34
N SER A 28 -1.92 -1.51 -17.14
CA SER A 28 -1.65 -0.11 -16.83
C SER A 28 -0.31 0.04 -16.12
N PHE A 29 0.35 1.15 -16.40
CA PHE A 29 1.53 1.62 -15.70
C PHE A 29 1.30 3.09 -15.33
N ALA A 30 1.61 3.44 -14.09
CA ALA A 30 1.57 4.81 -13.61
C ALA A 30 2.79 5.09 -12.75
N TYR A 31 3.39 6.26 -12.94
CA TYR A 31 4.47 6.80 -12.13
C TYR A 31 3.95 8.06 -11.44
N ASN A 32 4.03 8.10 -10.11
CA ASN A 32 3.52 9.20 -9.30
C ASN A 32 4.66 9.83 -8.50
N THR A 33 4.57 11.13 -8.28
CA THR A 33 5.53 11.90 -7.47
C THR A 33 4.79 12.58 -6.32
N THR A 34 5.21 12.30 -5.10
CA THR A 34 4.71 12.96 -3.90
C THR A 34 5.74 13.96 -3.41
N VAL A 35 5.35 15.23 -3.40
CA VAL A 35 6.17 16.32 -2.88
C VAL A 35 5.99 16.38 -1.36
N PRO A 36 7.08 16.44 -0.57
CA PRO A 36 6.97 16.62 0.87
C PRO A 36 6.22 17.92 1.22
N GLU A 37 5.47 17.88 2.32
CA GLU A 37 4.83 19.08 2.84
C GLU A 37 5.85 20.20 3.09
N LEU A 38 5.44 21.44 2.83
CA LEU A 38 6.32 22.60 2.92
C LEU A 38 6.94 22.75 4.33
N VAL A 39 6.13 22.57 5.37
CA VAL A 39 6.60 22.65 6.77
C VAL A 39 7.66 21.61 7.08
N SER A 40 7.58 20.43 6.48
CA SER A 40 8.54 19.33 6.65
C SER A 40 9.88 19.60 5.98
N THR A 41 9.93 20.52 5.02
CA THR A 41 11.12 20.81 4.20
C THR A 41 11.90 22.04 4.67
N PHE A 42 11.39 22.78 5.63
CA PHE A 42 12.12 23.86 6.25
C PHE A 42 12.80 23.36 7.54
N GLY A 43 13.93 23.96 7.90
CA GLY A 43 14.59 23.73 9.18
C GLY A 43 13.80 24.32 10.37
N TYR A 44 12.47 24.34 10.25
CA TYR A 44 11.58 24.84 11.30
C TYR A 44 11.52 23.87 12.46
N ARG A 45 11.71 24.37 13.66
CA ARG A 45 11.61 23.62 14.91
C ARG A 45 10.36 24.09 15.65
N ASN A 46 9.38 23.20 15.79
CA ASN A 46 8.17 23.46 16.56
C ASN A 46 8.41 23.07 18.01
N THR A 47 8.35 24.05 18.90
CA THR A 47 8.57 23.92 20.35
C THR A 47 7.34 24.33 21.15
N VAL A 48 6.15 24.32 20.56
CA VAL A 48 4.89 24.65 21.26
C VAL A 48 4.66 23.71 22.44
N ASP A 49 4.97 22.44 22.25
CA ASP A 49 5.09 21.49 23.35
C ASP A 49 6.59 21.26 23.62
N PRO A 50 7.09 21.67 24.81
CA PRO A 50 8.51 21.57 25.11
C PRO A 50 9.01 20.14 25.25
N LEU A 51 8.14 19.17 25.45
CA LEU A 51 8.50 17.74 25.55
C LEU A 51 8.38 17.00 24.20
N TYR A 52 7.69 17.58 23.22
CA TYR A 52 7.50 16.97 21.90
C TYR A 52 7.84 17.96 20.80
N ILE A 53 9.07 17.88 20.33
CA ILE A 53 9.62 18.80 19.33
C ILE A 53 9.50 18.17 17.94
N TYR A 54 8.97 18.91 16.99
CA TYR A 54 9.02 18.57 15.58
C TYR A 54 10.10 19.41 14.89
N THR A 55 11.00 18.76 14.16
CA THR A 55 12.04 19.44 13.38
C THR A 55 11.92 19.07 11.91
N GLY A 56 11.69 20.05 11.04
CA GLY A 56 11.66 19.83 9.60
C GLY A 56 13.06 19.47 9.05
N ASN A 57 13.10 18.86 7.87
CA ASN A 57 14.32 18.41 7.22
C ASN A 57 14.47 19.03 5.82
N PRO A 58 15.36 20.04 5.66
CA PRO A 58 15.62 20.67 4.36
C PRO A 58 16.19 19.72 3.29
N MET A 59 16.75 18.58 3.72
CA MET A 59 17.34 17.57 2.82
C MET A 59 16.30 16.58 2.26
N LEU A 60 15.02 16.73 2.61
CA LEU A 60 13.96 15.88 2.08
C LEU A 60 13.89 15.97 0.56
N ARG A 61 13.83 14.80 -0.06
CA ARG A 61 13.60 14.64 -1.51
C ARG A 61 12.17 14.22 -1.76
N ASN A 62 11.70 14.43 -2.98
CA ASN A 62 10.42 13.90 -3.40
C ASN A 62 10.41 12.37 -3.27
N SER A 63 9.29 11.85 -2.84
CA SER A 63 8.98 10.42 -2.90
C SER A 63 8.35 10.10 -4.26
N HIS A 64 8.64 8.93 -4.79
CA HIS A 64 8.06 8.46 -6.03
C HIS A 64 7.49 7.07 -5.85
N SER A 65 6.47 6.74 -6.63
CA SER A 65 5.98 5.37 -6.73
C SER A 65 5.66 5.02 -8.18
N HIS A 66 5.87 3.78 -8.55
CA HIS A 66 5.35 3.26 -9.79
C HIS A 66 4.47 2.05 -9.52
N THR A 67 3.34 2.03 -10.21
CA THR A 67 2.37 0.95 -10.09
C THR A 67 2.14 0.35 -11.47
N THR A 68 2.28 -0.96 -11.56
CA THR A 68 1.92 -1.73 -12.75
C THR A 68 0.76 -2.65 -12.39
N THR A 69 -0.32 -2.58 -13.15
CA THR A 69 -1.51 -3.40 -12.89
C THR A 69 -1.90 -4.17 -14.15
N TYR A 70 -2.13 -5.44 -13.99
CA TYR A 70 -2.64 -6.34 -15.00
C TYR A 70 -4.00 -6.88 -14.56
N ASN A 71 -4.99 -6.83 -15.44
CA ASN A 71 -6.31 -7.42 -15.22
C ASN A 71 -6.68 -8.28 -16.42
N TYR A 72 -7.21 -9.45 -16.14
CA TYR A 72 -7.80 -10.34 -17.13
C TYR A 72 -9.22 -10.68 -16.70
N HIS A 73 -10.14 -10.59 -17.65
CA HIS A 73 -11.54 -10.90 -17.43
C HIS A 73 -12.05 -11.82 -18.52
N ARG A 74 -12.76 -12.87 -18.12
CA ARG A 74 -13.41 -13.82 -19.02
C ARG A 74 -14.79 -14.20 -18.52
N MET A 75 -15.75 -14.28 -19.44
CA MET A 75 -17.11 -14.71 -19.19
C MET A 75 -17.47 -15.90 -20.08
N TRP A 76 -18.08 -16.92 -19.49
CA TRP A 76 -18.67 -18.06 -20.19
C TRP A 76 -20.19 -18.00 -20.08
N LEU A 77 -20.84 -17.37 -21.05
CA LEU A 77 -22.27 -17.08 -21.00
C LEU A 77 -23.15 -18.32 -20.78
N ARG A 78 -22.88 -19.42 -21.48
CA ARG A 78 -23.66 -20.66 -21.33
C ARG A 78 -23.49 -21.33 -19.96
N LYS A 79 -22.36 -21.12 -19.31
CA LYS A 79 -22.07 -21.70 -17.99
C LYS A 79 -22.35 -20.71 -16.86
N GLN A 80 -22.73 -19.48 -17.20
CA GLN A 80 -22.92 -18.37 -16.25
C GLN A 80 -21.70 -18.16 -15.34
N ILE A 81 -20.49 -18.30 -15.89
CA ILE A 81 -19.23 -18.13 -15.16
C ILE A 81 -18.57 -16.83 -15.56
N VAL A 82 -18.14 -16.07 -14.58
CA VAL A 82 -17.25 -14.91 -14.74
C VAL A 82 -15.97 -15.17 -13.95
N LEU A 83 -14.83 -15.04 -14.62
CA LEU A 83 -13.51 -15.14 -14.02
C LEU A 83 -12.77 -13.81 -14.21
N GLY A 84 -12.29 -13.25 -13.11
CA GLY A 84 -11.38 -12.12 -13.10
C GLY A 84 -10.06 -12.51 -12.44
N LEU A 85 -8.94 -12.20 -13.09
CA LEU A 85 -7.60 -12.30 -12.52
C LEU A 85 -6.97 -10.92 -12.49
N SER A 86 -6.32 -10.57 -11.40
CA SER A 86 -5.56 -9.33 -11.29
C SER A 86 -4.18 -9.58 -10.69
N ALA A 87 -3.21 -8.82 -11.15
CA ALA A 87 -1.88 -8.74 -10.55
C ALA A 87 -1.46 -7.28 -10.52
N SER A 88 -1.00 -6.80 -9.38
CA SER A 88 -0.50 -5.44 -9.22
C SER A 88 0.86 -5.47 -8.55
N TYR A 89 1.76 -4.66 -9.06
CA TYR A 89 3.08 -4.41 -8.46
C TYR A 89 3.21 -2.91 -8.19
N ASN A 90 3.50 -2.56 -6.95
CA ASN A 90 3.84 -1.21 -6.55
C ASN A 90 5.27 -1.17 -6.02
N LYS A 91 6.03 -0.17 -6.43
CA LYS A 91 7.39 0.11 -5.94
C LYS A 91 7.47 1.55 -5.45
N ASP A 92 7.85 1.71 -4.20
CA ASP A 92 8.13 3.01 -3.62
C ASP A 92 9.63 3.34 -3.75
N ILE A 93 9.93 4.60 -4.01
CA ILE A 93 11.28 5.13 -4.16
C ILE A 93 11.40 6.37 -3.27
N ASN A 94 12.36 6.36 -2.36
CA ASN A 94 12.58 7.43 -1.38
C ASN A 94 11.32 7.81 -0.57
N PRO A 95 10.53 6.86 -0.03
CA PRO A 95 9.41 7.22 0.82
C PRO A 95 9.91 8.00 2.05
N ILE A 96 9.01 8.77 2.66
CA ILE A 96 9.33 9.56 3.84
C ILE A 96 8.82 8.79 5.06
N ALA A 97 9.72 8.56 6.01
CA ALA A 97 9.41 8.01 7.33
C ALA A 97 9.82 9.00 8.42
N THR A 98 9.18 8.93 9.57
CA THR A 98 9.51 9.78 10.71
C THR A 98 10.51 9.07 11.61
N LEU A 99 11.66 9.69 11.82
CA LEU A 99 12.62 9.30 12.85
C LEU A 99 12.19 9.94 14.18
N TYR A 100 12.12 9.12 15.21
CA TYR A 100 11.90 9.58 16.58
C TYR A 100 13.20 9.47 17.37
N SER A 101 13.56 10.51 18.08
CA SER A 101 14.67 10.52 19.02
C SER A 101 14.21 10.99 20.39
N TYR A 102 14.94 10.60 21.42
CA TYR A 102 14.65 10.91 22.80
C TYR A 102 15.94 11.40 23.49
N ASP A 103 15.83 12.45 24.26
CA ASP A 103 16.93 12.94 25.08
C ASP A 103 16.67 12.50 26.53
N SER A 104 17.41 11.50 27.00
CA SER A 104 17.26 10.93 28.34
C SER A 104 17.63 11.94 29.46
N SER A 105 18.41 12.98 29.16
CA SER A 105 18.78 14.01 30.13
C SER A 105 17.72 15.08 30.35
N THR A 106 16.96 15.40 29.30
CA THR A 106 15.92 16.46 29.32
C THR A 106 14.50 15.91 29.29
N GLY A 107 14.31 14.63 28.93
CA GLY A 107 13.01 14.01 28.76
C GLY A 107 12.30 14.42 27.47
N VAL A 108 13.00 15.06 26.52
CA VAL A 108 12.43 15.61 25.27
C VAL A 108 12.41 14.55 24.17
N TYR A 109 11.25 14.40 23.53
CA TYR A 109 11.09 13.65 22.27
C TYR A 109 11.22 14.59 21.08
N GLU A 110 11.99 14.18 20.08
CA GLU A 110 12.09 14.88 18.81
C GLU A 110 11.64 13.98 17.67
N SER A 111 10.86 14.51 16.75
CA SER A 111 10.43 13.84 15.53
C SER A 111 10.94 14.59 14.30
N LYS A 112 11.50 13.84 13.33
CA LYS A 112 12.10 14.40 12.12
C LYS A 112 11.77 13.54 10.92
N PRO A 113 11.20 14.09 9.83
CA PRO A 113 10.96 13.36 8.60
C PRO A 113 12.27 13.09 7.85
N MET A 114 12.44 11.86 7.35
CA MET A 114 13.61 11.44 6.57
C MET A 114 13.19 10.56 5.41
N ASN A 115 13.90 10.67 4.27
CA ASN A 115 13.73 9.70 3.21
C ASN A 115 14.42 8.39 3.60
N VAL A 116 13.70 7.28 3.38
CA VAL A 116 14.20 5.93 3.64
C VAL A 116 14.25 5.11 2.36
N LYS A 117 14.81 3.92 2.44
CA LYS A 117 14.80 2.96 1.34
C LYS A 117 13.37 2.60 0.95
N GLY A 118 13.09 2.55 -0.34
CA GLY A 118 11.78 2.21 -0.85
C GLY A 118 11.47 0.72 -0.72
N GLY A 119 10.21 0.44 -0.43
CA GLY A 119 9.64 -0.89 -0.39
C GLY A 119 9.03 -1.33 -1.72
N ASP A 120 8.41 -2.50 -1.71
CA ASP A 120 7.65 -3.05 -2.82
C ASP A 120 6.43 -3.83 -2.32
N MET A 121 5.39 -3.86 -3.12
CA MET A 121 4.16 -4.58 -2.82
C MET A 121 3.65 -5.30 -4.08
N TRP A 122 3.31 -6.57 -3.91
CA TRP A 122 2.62 -7.38 -4.90
C TRP A 122 1.22 -7.73 -4.38
N THR A 123 0.24 -7.60 -5.25
CA THR A 123 -1.12 -8.04 -4.97
C THR A 123 -1.61 -8.92 -6.10
N PHE A 124 -2.08 -10.11 -5.78
CA PHE A 124 -2.71 -11.03 -6.73
C PHE A 124 -4.17 -11.23 -6.34
N GLY A 125 -5.07 -11.10 -7.29
CA GLY A 125 -6.50 -11.24 -7.07
C GLY A 125 -7.12 -12.26 -8.00
N LEU A 126 -8.05 -13.05 -7.47
CA LEU A 126 -8.93 -13.96 -8.19
C LEU A 126 -10.37 -13.63 -7.83
N ASN A 127 -11.18 -13.35 -8.84
CA ASN A 127 -12.63 -13.19 -8.69
C ASN A 127 -13.31 -14.29 -9.50
N TYR A 128 -14.12 -15.09 -8.83
CA TYR A 128 -14.92 -16.12 -9.44
C TYR A 128 -16.39 -15.90 -9.11
N ASP A 129 -17.24 -15.94 -10.13
CA ASP A 129 -18.68 -15.77 -9.98
C ASP A 129 -19.36 -16.78 -10.90
N GLN A 130 -20.25 -17.57 -10.35
CA GLN A 130 -20.99 -18.59 -11.09
C GLN A 130 -22.45 -18.63 -10.70
N GLY A 131 -23.34 -18.47 -11.69
CA GLY A 131 -24.74 -18.86 -11.58
C GLY A 131 -24.89 -20.37 -11.76
N ILE A 132 -25.60 -21.03 -10.85
CA ILE A 132 -25.87 -22.46 -10.87
C ILE A 132 -27.36 -22.66 -11.01
N GLY A 133 -27.81 -22.97 -12.23
CA GLY A 133 -29.23 -23.02 -12.57
C GLY A 133 -29.88 -21.64 -12.50
N VAL A 134 -31.09 -21.55 -11.95
CA VAL A 134 -31.89 -20.33 -11.89
C VAL A 134 -31.85 -19.69 -10.51
N TYR A 135 -31.56 -20.47 -9.46
CA TYR A 135 -31.74 -20.06 -8.07
C TYR A 135 -30.46 -19.91 -7.28
N PHE A 136 -29.33 -20.47 -7.72
CA PHE A 136 -28.11 -20.47 -6.93
C PHE A 136 -27.02 -19.63 -7.58
N ARG A 137 -26.25 -18.95 -6.75
CA ARG A 137 -25.05 -18.22 -7.17
C ARG A 137 -23.93 -18.43 -6.17
N LEU A 138 -22.73 -18.64 -6.70
CA LEU A 138 -21.50 -18.76 -5.94
C LEU A 138 -20.56 -17.64 -6.35
N MET A 139 -20.09 -16.84 -5.38
CA MET A 139 -19.06 -15.86 -5.58
C MET A 139 -17.88 -16.13 -4.65
N ASN A 140 -16.69 -16.02 -5.20
CA ASN A 140 -15.46 -16.06 -4.41
C ASN A 140 -14.52 -14.95 -4.88
N LYS A 141 -14.02 -14.18 -3.93
CA LYS A 141 -12.98 -13.18 -4.13
C LYS A 141 -11.81 -13.52 -3.24
N PHE A 142 -10.70 -13.86 -3.84
CA PHE A 142 -9.44 -14.17 -3.16
C PHE A 142 -8.40 -13.12 -3.50
N ALA A 143 -7.63 -12.68 -2.52
CA ALA A 143 -6.49 -11.81 -2.71
C ALA A 143 -5.31 -12.28 -1.86
N LEU A 144 -4.14 -12.33 -2.48
CA LEU A 144 -2.85 -12.56 -1.86
C LEU A 144 -2.03 -11.27 -1.98
N GLU A 145 -1.51 -10.78 -0.86
CA GLU A 145 -0.69 -9.57 -0.81
C GLU A 145 0.64 -9.87 -0.14
N THR A 146 1.73 -9.44 -0.74
CA THR A 146 3.05 -9.43 -0.10
C THR A 146 3.64 -8.04 -0.22
N ALA A 147 4.11 -7.48 0.89
CA ALA A 147 4.68 -6.15 0.95
C ALA A 147 5.98 -6.15 1.73
N LYS A 148 6.88 -5.26 1.32
CA LYS A 148 8.08 -4.89 2.05
C LYS A 148 8.08 -3.38 2.21
N SER A 149 8.33 -2.90 3.41
CA SER A 149 8.49 -1.50 3.72
C SER A 149 9.65 -1.28 4.68
N TYR A 150 10.23 -0.10 4.64
CA TYR A 150 11.32 0.30 5.51
C TYR A 150 10.89 1.46 6.38
N GLY A 151 11.26 1.44 7.65
CA GLY A 151 10.95 2.49 8.59
C GLY A 151 11.80 2.41 9.85
N PHE A 152 11.71 3.43 10.69
CA PHE A 152 12.36 3.45 11.99
C PHE A 152 11.41 2.87 13.03
N LEU A 153 11.79 1.79 13.69
CA LEU A 153 11.00 1.17 14.76
C LEU A 153 11.54 1.52 16.16
N THR A 154 12.79 1.94 16.24
CA THR A 154 13.45 2.28 17.49
C THR A 154 13.50 3.79 17.69
N ILE A 155 13.33 4.22 18.94
CA ILE A 155 13.59 5.60 19.35
C ILE A 155 15.07 5.70 19.68
N VAL A 156 15.76 6.65 19.07
CA VAL A 156 17.20 6.88 19.27
C VAL A 156 17.40 7.75 20.49
N ASP A 157 18.21 7.32 21.46
CA ASP A 157 18.64 8.21 22.54
C ASP A 157 19.78 9.12 22.08
N ASN A 158 19.52 10.43 22.05
CA ASN A 158 20.50 11.43 21.61
C ASN A 158 21.72 11.54 22.54
N ASN A 159 21.65 11.01 23.77
CA ASN A 159 22.76 11.03 24.74
C ASN A 159 23.62 9.77 24.68
N ASP A 160 23.19 8.73 23.96
CA ASP A 160 24.03 7.57 23.70
C ASP A 160 24.89 7.81 22.45
N PRO A 161 26.24 7.95 22.59
CA PRO A 161 27.12 8.17 21.44
C PRO A 161 27.15 6.99 20.46
N ASN A 162 26.64 5.83 20.85
CA ASN A 162 26.56 4.65 20.00
C ASN A 162 25.15 4.45 19.39
N ALA A 163 24.17 5.27 19.76
CA ALA A 163 22.84 5.20 19.23
C ALA A 163 22.80 5.67 17.76
N VAL A 164 22.59 4.73 16.86
CA VAL A 164 22.44 5.00 15.42
C VAL A 164 20.99 4.72 15.04
N PRO A 165 20.36 5.59 14.23
CA PRO A 165 19.04 5.29 13.70
C PRO A 165 19.07 4.00 12.88
N GLU A 166 18.42 2.96 13.39
CA GLU A 166 18.33 1.68 12.70
C GLU A 166 17.10 1.65 11.78
N LEU A 167 17.36 1.29 10.54
CA LEU A 167 16.32 1.11 9.54
C LEU A 167 15.86 -0.35 9.57
N ASN A 168 14.60 -0.57 9.92
CA ASN A 168 14.02 -1.89 10.00
C ASN A 168 13.25 -2.23 8.72
N LEU A 169 13.34 -3.49 8.30
CA LEU A 169 12.58 -4.05 7.21
C LEU A 169 11.34 -4.76 7.75
N GLN A 170 10.18 -4.24 7.42
CA GLN A 170 8.90 -4.91 7.66
C GLN A 170 8.48 -5.68 6.42
N LYS A 171 8.19 -6.96 6.59
CA LYS A 171 7.60 -7.83 5.58
C LYS A 171 6.18 -8.19 6.00
N ARG A 172 5.24 -8.07 5.08
CA ARG A 172 3.85 -8.47 5.29
C ARG A 172 3.45 -9.51 4.25
N LEU A 173 2.77 -10.55 4.69
CA LEU A 173 2.04 -11.49 3.85
C LEU A 173 0.59 -11.48 4.32
N GLY A 174 -0.32 -11.14 3.43
CA GLY A 174 -1.76 -11.07 3.69
C GLY A 174 -2.55 -11.96 2.75
N ILE A 175 -3.56 -12.63 3.29
CA ILE A 175 -4.55 -13.41 2.54
C ILE A 175 -5.92 -12.88 2.93
N ASN A 176 -6.71 -12.53 1.92
CA ASN A 176 -8.09 -12.13 2.08
C ASN A 176 -8.97 -13.00 1.19
N GLU A 177 -10.00 -13.59 1.76
CA GLU A 177 -11.00 -14.35 1.03
C GLU A 177 -12.39 -13.89 1.46
N ASN A 178 -13.24 -13.66 0.45
CA ASN A 178 -14.66 -13.44 0.63
C ASN A 178 -15.40 -14.48 -0.20
N PHE A 179 -16.11 -15.36 0.47
CA PHE A 179 -16.93 -16.39 -0.13
C PHE A 179 -18.40 -16.06 0.12
N GLU A 180 -19.21 -16.16 -0.92
CA GLU A 180 -20.65 -16.00 -0.85
C GLU A 180 -21.33 -17.11 -1.64
N PHE A 181 -22.31 -17.74 -1.02
CA PHE A 181 -23.22 -18.66 -1.66
C PHE A 181 -24.65 -18.20 -1.41
N SER A 182 -25.39 -17.94 -2.47
CA SER A 182 -26.75 -17.43 -2.37
C SER A 182 -27.74 -18.35 -3.08
N TYR A 183 -28.91 -18.49 -2.46
CA TYR A 183 -30.11 -19.08 -3.03
C TYR A 183 -31.18 -17.99 -3.11
N GLU A 184 -31.74 -17.77 -4.27
CA GLU A 184 -32.77 -16.77 -4.51
C GLU A 184 -33.94 -17.39 -5.28
N ALA A 185 -35.09 -17.48 -4.61
CA ALA A 185 -36.36 -17.91 -5.20
C ALA A 185 -37.42 -16.83 -4.92
N GLU A 186 -38.57 -16.94 -5.59
CA GLU A 186 -39.62 -15.92 -5.62
C GLU A 186 -40.04 -15.40 -4.23
N LYS A 187 -39.98 -16.25 -3.20
CA LYS A 187 -40.42 -15.91 -1.82
C LYS A 187 -39.33 -16.06 -0.76
N VAL A 188 -38.16 -16.58 -1.12
CA VAL A 188 -37.08 -16.89 -0.16
C VAL A 188 -35.75 -16.51 -0.75
N GLN A 189 -34.99 -15.75 -0.02
CA GLN A 189 -33.59 -15.46 -0.30
C GLN A 189 -32.76 -15.93 0.90
N LEU A 190 -31.76 -16.75 0.64
CA LEU A 190 -30.77 -17.20 1.62
C LEU A 190 -29.37 -16.87 1.12
N THR A 191 -28.57 -16.21 1.94
CA THR A 191 -27.17 -15.90 1.63
C THR A 191 -26.29 -16.39 2.76
N LEU A 192 -25.34 -17.24 2.41
CA LEU A 192 -24.24 -17.61 3.28
C LEU A 192 -23.01 -16.82 2.86
N PHE A 193 -22.48 -16.04 3.79
CA PHE A 193 -21.30 -15.23 3.61
C PHE A 193 -20.20 -15.65 4.58
N ASN A 194 -18.98 -15.83 4.07
CA ASN A 194 -17.78 -16.04 4.89
C ASN A 194 -16.68 -15.08 4.46
N ARG A 195 -15.99 -14.49 5.44
CA ARG A 195 -14.81 -13.65 5.22
C ARG A 195 -13.66 -14.19 6.05
N LEU A 196 -12.57 -14.48 5.38
CA LEU A 196 -11.29 -14.82 6.00
C LEU A 196 -10.31 -13.68 5.72
N GLU A 197 -9.66 -13.23 6.78
CA GLU A 197 -8.54 -12.30 6.69
C GLU A 197 -7.40 -12.83 7.55
N TRP A 198 -6.25 -13.05 6.93
CA TRP A 198 -5.07 -13.50 7.62
C TRP A 198 -3.88 -12.64 7.23
N ASN A 199 -3.13 -12.15 8.23
CA ASN A 199 -1.96 -11.32 8.04
C ASN A 199 -0.80 -11.86 8.89
N ARG A 200 0.38 -11.96 8.28
CA ARG A 200 1.64 -12.28 8.94
C ARG A 200 2.61 -11.13 8.73
N TYR A 201 3.14 -10.63 9.82
CA TYR A 201 4.18 -9.60 9.82
C TYR A 201 5.50 -10.22 10.30
N ARG A 202 6.59 -9.82 9.68
CA ARG A 202 7.95 -10.12 10.10
C ARG A 202 8.76 -8.84 10.03
N TYR A 203 9.55 -8.62 11.08
CA TYR A 203 10.47 -7.50 11.20
C TYR A 203 11.87 -8.08 11.19
N ASP A 204 12.71 -7.58 10.32
CA ASP A 204 14.13 -7.92 10.21
C ASP A 204 14.93 -6.61 10.29
N ASP A 205 16.08 -6.64 10.92
CA ASP A 205 17.04 -5.54 10.88
C ASP A 205 17.54 -5.38 9.44
N ALA A 206 17.66 -4.14 8.95
CA ALA A 206 17.91 -3.83 7.54
C ALA A 206 19.38 -3.44 7.27
#